data_ff5c537a437fe583e2bf68978cc59cc8
#
_entry.id   ff5c537a437fe583e2bf68978cc59cc8
#
_cell.length_a   1.000
_cell.length_b   1.000
_cell.length_c   1.000
_cell.angle_alpha   90.00
_cell.angle_beta   90.00
_cell.angle_gamma   90.00
#
_symmetry.space_group_name_H-M   'P 1'
#
loop_
_entity.id
_entity.type
_entity.pdbx_description
1 polymer ?
#
loop_
_entity_poly.entity_id
_entity_poly.type
_entity_poly.pdbx_seq_one_letter_code
_entity_poly.pdbx_strand_id
1 'polypeptide(L)'
;MNDVWLKELAEEQTKRLLEYYIKLRKQHKLSQSELERITGVSRISINRYENGKIMPTVRAMNKLLVPVGYRLAIVPLEEDKEEQDEKNIDL
;
A
#
# COMPACT_ATOMS: atom_id res chain seq x y z
N MET A 1 13.68 -19.82 16.59
CA MET A 1 13.54 -19.35 15.21
C MET A 1 14.07 -17.93 15.09
N ASN A 2 14.80 -17.68 14.03
CA ASN A 2 15.38 -16.37 13.81
C ASN A 2 14.32 -15.41 13.20
N ASP A 3 14.13 -14.25 13.84
CA ASP A 3 13.11 -13.29 13.40
C ASP A 3 13.59 -12.38 12.27
N VAL A 4 14.84 -12.50 11.85
CA VAL A 4 15.39 -11.61 10.83
C VAL A 4 14.63 -11.73 9.51
N TRP A 5 14.34 -12.95 9.06
CA TRP A 5 13.60 -13.15 7.80
C TRP A 5 12.20 -12.56 7.87
N LEU A 6 11.55 -12.69 9.03
CA LEU A 6 10.21 -12.16 9.22
C LEU A 6 10.21 -10.63 9.12
N LYS A 7 11.14 -10.00 9.82
CA LYS A 7 11.25 -8.55 9.81
C LYS A 7 11.56 -8.02 8.41
N GLU A 8 12.53 -8.63 7.75
CA GLU A 8 12.92 -8.21 6.41
C GLU A 8 11.79 -8.36 5.40
N LEU A 9 11.08 -9.47 5.45
CA LEU A 9 9.99 -9.73 4.54
C LEU A 9 8.82 -8.77 4.79
N ALA A 10 8.50 -8.54 6.06
CA ALA A 10 7.44 -7.60 6.41
C ALA A 10 7.77 -6.18 5.96
N GLU A 11 9.01 -5.75 6.15
CA GLU A 11 9.44 -4.42 5.70
C GLU A 11 9.39 -4.30 4.19
N GLU A 12 9.76 -5.36 3.48
CA GLU A 12 9.71 -5.34 2.03
C GLU A 12 8.28 -5.26 1.51
N GLN A 13 7.36 -6.01 2.12
CA GLN A 13 5.95 -5.93 1.74
C GLN A 13 5.40 -4.53 1.97
N THR A 14 5.77 -3.91 3.09
CA THR A 14 5.35 -2.54 3.39
C THR A 14 5.90 -1.55 2.37
N LYS A 15 7.16 -1.70 2.02
CA LYS A 15 7.80 -0.84 1.03
C LYS A 15 7.12 -0.97 -0.34
N ARG A 16 6.83 -2.19 -0.76
CA ARG A 16 6.13 -2.44 -2.03
C ARG A 16 4.76 -1.80 -2.05
N LEU A 17 4.04 -1.90 -0.95
CA LEU A 17 2.72 -1.29 -0.82
C LEU A 17 2.79 0.21 -1.05
N LEU A 18 3.73 0.88 -0.37
CA LEU A 18 3.87 2.33 -0.49
C LEU A 18 4.33 2.75 -1.88
N GLU A 19 5.28 2.02 -2.45
CA GLU A 19 5.75 2.30 -3.80
C GLU A 19 4.62 2.14 -4.82
N TYR A 20 3.81 1.10 -4.66
CA TYR A 20 2.68 0.87 -5.56
C TYR A 20 1.64 1.98 -5.44
N TYR A 21 1.32 2.36 -4.20
CA TYR A 21 0.41 3.48 -3.97
C TYR A 21 0.90 4.77 -4.64
N ILE A 22 2.19 5.10 -4.48
CA ILE A 22 2.76 6.30 -5.09
C ILE A 22 2.62 6.24 -6.61
N LYS A 23 2.89 5.08 -7.19
CA LYS A 23 2.75 4.87 -8.63
C LYS A 23 1.32 5.10 -9.09
N LEU A 24 0.35 4.55 -8.36
CA LEU A 24 -1.07 4.73 -8.67
C LEU A 24 -1.47 6.20 -8.59
N ARG A 25 -1.04 6.88 -7.54
CA ARG A 25 -1.33 8.30 -7.39
C ARG A 25 -0.82 9.09 -8.60
N LYS A 26 0.42 8.84 -8.99
CA LYS A 26 1.03 9.56 -10.11
C LYS A 26 0.37 9.21 -11.43
N GLN A 27 -0.01 7.95 -11.63
CA GLN A 27 -0.72 7.53 -12.84
C GLN A 27 -2.06 8.24 -12.98
N HIS A 28 -2.72 8.50 -11.86
CA HIS A 28 -3.98 9.23 -11.84
C HIS A 28 -3.78 10.74 -11.83
N LYS A 29 -2.53 11.19 -11.90
CA LYS A 29 -2.17 12.62 -11.93
C LYS A 29 -2.73 13.40 -10.76
N LEU A 30 -2.78 12.76 -9.59
CA LEU A 30 -3.26 13.39 -8.37
C LEU A 30 -2.06 13.89 -7.57
N SER A 31 -2.06 15.17 -7.25
CA SER A 31 -1.05 15.74 -6.35
C SER A 31 -1.37 15.36 -4.91
N GLN A 32 -0.38 15.49 -4.03
CA GLN A 32 -0.62 15.30 -2.60
C GLN A 32 -1.68 16.27 -2.07
N SER A 33 -1.69 17.49 -2.58
CA SER A 33 -2.68 18.50 -2.19
C SER A 33 -4.08 18.13 -2.64
N GLU A 34 -4.20 17.57 -3.84
CA GLU A 34 -5.49 17.12 -4.34
C GLU A 34 -6.01 15.94 -3.51
N LEU A 35 -5.13 15.02 -3.15
CA LEU A 35 -5.51 13.90 -2.28
C LEU A 35 -5.96 14.39 -0.92
N GLU A 36 -5.28 15.39 -0.34
CA GLU A 36 -5.73 15.98 0.91
C GLU A 36 -7.17 16.49 0.77
N ARG A 37 -7.44 17.22 -0.29
CA ARG A 37 -8.77 17.79 -0.52
C ARG A 37 -9.83 16.67 -0.65
N ILE A 38 -9.50 15.59 -1.34
CA ILE A 38 -10.45 14.51 -1.59
C ILE A 38 -10.65 13.63 -0.36
N THR A 39 -9.58 13.33 0.35
CA THR A 39 -9.58 12.28 1.38
C THR A 39 -9.65 12.81 2.81
N GLY A 40 -9.27 14.07 3.01
CA GLY A 40 -9.12 14.63 4.35
C GLY A 40 -7.83 14.21 5.05
N VAL A 41 -7.01 13.38 4.44
CA VAL A 41 -5.69 13.05 4.98
C VAL A 41 -4.76 14.22 4.66
N SER A 42 -4.09 14.77 5.67
CA SER A 42 -3.30 15.97 5.47
C SER A 42 -2.15 15.75 4.50
N ARG A 43 -1.83 16.78 3.71
CA ARG A 43 -0.71 16.72 2.78
C ARG A 43 0.60 16.43 3.51
N ILE A 44 0.75 16.96 4.72
CA ILE A 44 1.94 16.70 5.53
C ILE A 44 2.06 15.22 5.84
N SER A 45 0.94 14.60 6.26
CA SER A 45 0.93 13.16 6.52
C SER A 45 1.20 12.35 5.26
N ILE A 46 0.56 12.70 4.15
CA ILE A 46 0.78 12.01 2.87
C ILE A 46 2.26 12.06 2.50
N ASN A 47 2.88 13.21 2.63
CA ASN A 47 4.29 13.39 2.31
C ASN A 47 5.17 12.49 3.19
N ARG A 48 4.87 12.44 4.49
CA ARG A 48 5.62 11.60 5.43
C ARG A 48 5.46 10.12 5.13
N TYR A 49 4.26 9.68 4.75
CA TYR A 49 4.02 8.29 4.34
C TYR A 49 4.87 7.97 3.11
N GLU A 50 4.86 8.83 2.11
CA GLU A 50 5.56 8.59 0.86
C GLU A 50 7.07 8.61 1.03
N ASN A 51 7.58 9.34 2.01
CA ASN A 51 9.01 9.39 2.31
C ASN A 51 9.45 8.37 3.35
N GLY A 52 8.54 7.50 3.80
CA GLY A 52 8.87 6.48 4.78
C GLY A 52 9.15 7.00 6.18
N LYS A 53 8.73 8.24 6.47
CA LYS A 53 8.96 8.85 7.79
C LYS A 53 8.02 8.28 8.85
N ILE A 54 6.79 8.02 8.48
CA ILE A 54 5.80 7.38 9.35
C ILE A 54 4.99 6.40 8.52
N MET A 55 4.41 5.41 9.19
CA MET A 55 3.57 4.42 8.53
C MET A 55 2.10 4.84 8.62
N PRO A 56 1.36 4.78 7.50
CA PRO A 56 -0.07 5.04 7.55
C PRO A 56 -0.79 3.89 8.24
N THR A 57 -1.90 4.23 8.88
CA THR A 57 -2.82 3.20 9.37
C THR A 57 -3.51 2.54 8.19
N VAL A 58 -4.12 1.37 8.43
CA VAL A 58 -4.92 0.69 7.41
C VAL A 58 -6.02 1.64 6.90
N ARG A 59 -6.66 2.37 7.81
CA ARG A 59 -7.71 3.32 7.44
C ARG A 59 -7.17 4.42 6.53
N ALA A 60 -6.05 5.00 6.90
CA ALA A 60 -5.44 6.07 6.09
C ALA A 60 -5.07 5.54 4.70
N MET A 61 -4.48 4.35 4.63
CA MET A 61 -4.14 3.76 3.34
C MET A 61 -5.37 3.55 2.46
N ASN A 62 -6.45 3.02 3.03
CA ASN A 62 -7.67 2.85 2.26
C ASN A 62 -8.24 4.18 1.78
N LYS A 63 -8.17 5.22 2.61
CA LYS A 63 -8.61 6.55 2.18
C LYS A 63 -7.81 7.05 0.98
N LEU A 64 -6.52 6.76 0.95
CA LEU A 64 -5.65 7.19 -0.15
C LEU A 64 -5.84 6.33 -1.40
N LEU A 65 -6.20 5.07 -1.23
CA LEU A 65 -6.34 4.14 -2.34
C LEU A 65 -7.71 4.22 -3.02
N VAL A 66 -8.77 4.48 -2.27
CA VAL A 66 -10.13 4.53 -2.83
C VAL A 66 -10.25 5.49 -4.02
N PRO A 67 -9.69 6.71 -3.97
CA PRO A 67 -9.79 7.62 -5.12
C PRO A 67 -9.12 7.10 -6.39
N VAL A 68 -8.18 6.17 -6.27
CA VAL A 68 -7.51 5.57 -7.43
C VAL A 68 -8.06 4.18 -7.74
N GLY A 69 -9.19 3.80 -7.10
CA GLY A 69 -9.89 2.57 -7.45
C GLY A 69 -9.38 1.31 -6.78
N TYR A 70 -8.64 1.45 -5.68
CA TYR A 70 -8.03 0.30 -5.00
C TYR A 70 -8.41 0.29 -3.53
N ARG A 71 -8.15 -0.82 -2.87
CA ARG A 71 -8.29 -1.00 -1.44
C ARG A 71 -7.24 -2.00 -0.96
N LEU A 72 -6.95 -1.98 0.32
CA LEU A 72 -6.10 -3.01 0.91
C LEU A 72 -6.87 -4.32 1.02
N ALA A 73 -6.15 -5.41 0.88
CA ALA A 73 -6.72 -6.74 1.00
C ALA A 73 -5.65 -7.69 1.56
N ILE A 74 -6.11 -8.80 2.10
CA ILE A 74 -5.22 -9.86 2.58
C ILE A 74 -5.14 -10.90 1.46
N VAL A 75 -3.92 -11.16 1.01
CA VAL A 75 -3.68 -12.11 -0.06
C VAL A 75 -2.56 -13.05 0.37
N PRO A 76 -2.50 -14.25 -0.23
CA PRO A 76 -1.40 -15.16 0.08
C PRO A 76 -0.05 -14.53 -0.24
N LEU A 77 0.95 -14.89 0.54
CA LEU A 77 2.31 -14.44 0.27
C LEU A 77 2.76 -15.01 -1.07
N GLU A 78 3.29 -14.14 -1.93
CA GLU A 78 3.61 -14.50 -3.30
C GLU A 78 4.88 -15.33 -3.36
N GLU A 79 4.75 -16.59 -3.73
CA GLU A 79 5.88 -17.48 -3.95
C GLU A 79 5.91 -17.95 -5.40
N ASP A 80 4.74 -18.32 -5.90
CA ASP A 80 4.56 -18.86 -7.23
C ASP A 80 3.25 -18.32 -7.76
N LYS A 81 3.29 -17.64 -8.89
CA LYS A 81 2.11 -17.03 -9.49
C LYS A 81 1.02 -18.03 -9.81
N GLU A 82 1.38 -19.18 -10.35
CA GLU A 82 0.41 -20.19 -10.71
C GLU A 82 -0.28 -20.76 -9.48
N GLU A 83 0.51 -21.03 -8.46
CA GLU A 83 0.00 -21.56 -7.21
C GLU A 83 -0.92 -20.53 -6.54
N GLN A 84 -0.54 -19.28 -6.58
CA GLN A 84 -1.33 -18.20 -6.01
C GLN A 84 -2.66 -18.04 -6.73
N ASP A 85 -2.65 -18.13 -8.04
CA ASP A 85 -3.88 -18.04 -8.82
C ASP A 85 -4.84 -19.16 -8.50
N GLU A 86 -4.32 -20.37 -8.30
CA GLU A 86 -5.14 -21.50 -7.88
C GLU A 86 -5.79 -21.24 -6.53
N LYS A 87 -5.03 -20.75 -5.58
CA LYS A 87 -5.55 -20.45 -4.25
C LYS A 87 -6.67 -19.42 -4.31
N ASN A 88 -6.53 -18.45 -5.18
CA ASN A 88 -7.53 -17.41 -5.32
C ASN A 88 -8.81 -17.92 -5.98
N ILE A 89 -8.66 -18.87 -6.87
CA ILE A 89 -9.81 -19.48 -7.54
C ILE A 89 -10.65 -20.30 -6.57
N ASP A 90 -10.01 -20.95 -5.63
CA ASP A 90 -10.70 -21.83 -4.67
C ASP A 90 -11.51 -21.05 -3.65
N LEU A 91 -11.33 -19.78 -3.58
CA LEU A 91 -12.10 -18.95 -2.68
C LEU A 91 -13.44 -18.60 -3.28
#